data_6fc3cf73ff154c55096fd9663e9b2e8e
#
_entry.id   6fc3cf73ff154c55096fd9663e9b2e8e
#
_cell.length_a   1.000
_cell.length_b   1.000
_cell.length_c   1.000
_cell.angle_alpha   90.00
_cell.angle_beta   90.00
_cell.angle_gamma   90.00
#
_symmetry.space_group_name_H-M   'P 1'
#
loop_
_entity.id
_entity.type
_entity.pdbx_description
1 polymer ?
#
loop_
_entity_poly.entity_id
_entity_poly.type
_entity_poly.pdbx_seq_one_letter_code
_entity_poly.pdbx_strand_id
1 'polypeptide(L)'
;MNKKLLVIKGSSRKDSFTNLLWQEAVKEFSDTETIVFDACLEKFSFCNGCNFCENNGKCIHRDLDGFYNNFENADVFIFASPIYNGGFSAPMKALIDRFQVYYTSFYKNNKVQPIKKHRKGILLVAAGRKGEEALADMEKNLKCAFTILNAELTGSVLCAYTDSDPQYENALKELKMVLKRSLSDE
;
A
#
# COMPACT_ATOMS: atom_id res chain seq x y z
N MET A 1 -0.98 23.20 -4.90
CA MET A 1 -2.01 22.17 -4.62
C MET A 1 -1.60 21.47 -3.35
N ASN A 2 -2.54 21.20 -2.42
CA ASN A 2 -2.19 20.44 -1.23
C ASN A 2 -1.82 19.01 -1.62
N LYS A 3 -0.73 18.48 -1.05
CA LYS A 3 -0.33 17.07 -1.25
C LYS A 3 -1.44 16.15 -0.74
N LYS A 4 -1.60 14.96 -1.33
CA LYS A 4 -2.61 13.95 -0.94
C LYS A 4 -1.93 12.67 -0.48
N LEU A 5 -2.30 12.22 0.71
CA LEU A 5 -1.88 10.96 1.30
C LEU A 5 -3.03 9.96 1.26
N LEU A 6 -2.78 8.77 0.73
CA LEU A 6 -3.71 7.65 0.83
C LEU A 6 -3.12 6.57 1.75
N VAL A 7 -3.79 6.29 2.85
CA VAL A 7 -3.49 5.15 3.72
C VAL A 7 -4.36 3.97 3.32
N ILE A 8 -3.74 2.84 3.01
CA ILE A 8 -4.40 1.58 2.68
C ILE A 8 -4.19 0.62 3.85
N LYS A 9 -5.26 0.36 4.58
CA LYS A 9 -5.25 -0.38 5.82
C LYS A 9 -5.69 -1.83 5.60
N GLY A 10 -4.85 -2.79 5.96
CA GLY A 10 -5.08 -4.23 5.82
C GLY A 10 -5.17 -5.00 7.13
N SER A 11 -5.42 -4.31 8.25
CA SER A 11 -5.65 -4.92 9.56
C SER A 11 -7.05 -4.64 10.08
N SER A 12 -7.79 -5.69 10.43
CA SER A 12 -9.11 -5.58 11.06
C SER A 12 -9.05 -5.31 12.57
N ARG A 13 -7.89 -5.51 13.19
CA ARG A 13 -7.70 -5.28 14.64
C ARG A 13 -7.53 -3.79 14.89
N LYS A 14 -8.37 -3.19 15.74
CA LYS A 14 -8.30 -1.75 16.07
C LYS A 14 -6.93 -1.36 16.67
N ASP A 15 -6.46 -2.15 17.64
CA ASP A 15 -5.24 -1.89 18.41
C ASP A 15 -4.04 -2.70 17.87
N SER A 16 -3.93 -2.84 16.54
CA SER A 16 -2.79 -3.51 15.94
C SER A 16 -1.59 -2.58 15.81
N PHE A 17 -0.37 -3.11 15.93
CA PHE A 17 0.85 -2.34 15.69
C PHE A 17 0.90 -1.75 14.29
N THR A 18 0.30 -2.41 13.31
CA THR A 18 0.14 -1.87 11.95
C THR A 18 -0.68 -0.57 11.98
N ASN A 19 -1.77 -0.54 12.77
CA ASN A 19 -2.58 0.66 12.90
C ASN A 19 -1.85 1.76 13.69
N LEU A 20 -1.12 1.44 14.73
CA LEU A 20 -0.31 2.40 15.46
C LEU A 20 0.75 3.04 14.55
N LEU A 21 1.44 2.26 13.72
CA LEU A 21 2.46 2.76 12.81
C LEU A 21 1.91 3.76 11.78
N TRP A 22 0.80 3.44 11.11
CA TRP A 22 0.28 4.38 10.11
C TRP A 22 -0.31 5.65 10.77
N GLN A 23 -0.89 5.54 11.96
CA GLN A 23 -1.37 6.71 12.71
C GLN A 23 -0.23 7.63 13.11
N GLU A 24 0.92 7.07 13.53
CA GLU A 24 2.13 7.87 13.76
C GLU A 24 2.65 8.50 12.47
N ALA A 25 2.65 7.74 11.36
CA ALA A 25 3.08 8.27 10.07
C ALA A 25 2.26 9.49 9.62
N VAL A 26 0.95 9.45 9.78
CA VAL A 26 0.02 10.54 9.36
C VAL A 26 0.32 11.85 10.09
N LYS A 27 0.84 11.83 11.30
CA LYS A 27 1.18 13.06 12.06
C LYS A 27 2.25 13.91 11.35
N GLU A 28 3.12 13.27 10.58
CA GLU A 28 4.17 13.97 9.81
C GLU A 28 3.63 14.59 8.49
N PHE A 29 2.36 14.32 8.16
CA PHE A 29 1.67 14.86 6.97
C PHE A 29 0.62 15.91 7.35
N SER A 30 0.90 16.79 8.32
CA SER A 30 -0.06 17.74 8.91
C SER A 30 -0.77 18.64 7.89
N ASP A 31 -0.08 19.03 6.81
CA ASP A 31 -0.59 19.93 5.77
C ASP A 31 -1.11 19.17 4.53
N THR A 32 -1.41 17.88 4.69
CA THR A 32 -1.76 16.98 3.59
C THR A 32 -3.20 16.46 3.75
N GLU A 33 -3.96 16.45 2.67
CA GLU A 33 -5.26 15.79 2.65
C GLU A 33 -5.07 14.27 2.80
N THR A 34 -5.48 13.72 3.94
CA THR A 34 -5.33 12.29 4.24
C THR A 34 -6.64 11.56 4.01
N ILE A 35 -6.61 10.53 3.16
CA ILE A 35 -7.69 9.60 2.89
C ILE A 35 -7.29 8.23 3.41
N VAL A 36 -8.19 7.55 4.13
CA VAL A 36 -7.97 6.19 4.63
C VAL A 36 -8.90 5.22 3.93
N PHE A 37 -8.35 4.21 3.29
CA PHE A 37 -9.09 3.08 2.72
C PHE A 37 -8.86 1.84 3.59
N ASP A 38 -9.93 1.31 4.20
CA ASP A 38 -9.87 0.11 5.03
C ASP A 38 -10.26 -1.12 4.21
N ALA A 39 -9.26 -1.83 3.69
CA ALA A 39 -9.48 -3.03 2.89
C ALA A 39 -10.20 -4.17 3.64
N CYS A 40 -10.24 -4.12 4.99
CA CYS A 40 -10.94 -5.11 5.79
C CYS A 40 -12.42 -4.81 5.98
N LEU A 41 -12.82 -3.55 5.88
CA LEU A 41 -14.21 -3.11 6.06
C LEU A 41 -14.93 -2.91 4.73
N GLU A 42 -14.21 -2.45 3.72
CA GLU A 42 -14.76 -2.22 2.39
C GLU A 42 -15.16 -3.54 1.71
N LYS A 43 -16.33 -3.53 1.11
CA LYS A 43 -16.85 -4.69 0.38
C LYS A 43 -16.47 -4.57 -1.08
N PHE A 44 -15.50 -5.34 -1.51
CA PHE A 44 -15.11 -5.42 -2.92
C PHE A 44 -14.79 -6.87 -3.33
N SER A 45 -14.96 -7.14 -4.62
CA SER A 45 -14.66 -8.44 -5.21
C SER A 45 -13.16 -8.59 -5.44
N PHE A 46 -12.60 -9.77 -5.22
CA PHE A 46 -11.23 -10.09 -5.63
C PHE A 46 -11.12 -10.19 -7.17
N CYS A 47 -9.91 -10.09 -7.70
CA CYS A 47 -9.66 -10.32 -9.13
C CYS A 47 -9.83 -11.82 -9.45
N ASN A 48 -10.78 -12.15 -10.32
CA ASN A 48 -11.05 -13.52 -10.76
C ASN A 48 -10.43 -13.86 -12.13
N GLY A 49 -9.58 -12.99 -12.69
CA GLY A 49 -8.91 -13.23 -13.96
C GLY A 49 -9.84 -13.22 -15.19
N CYS A 50 -10.96 -12.54 -15.12
CA CYS A 50 -11.95 -12.50 -16.22
C CYS A 50 -11.48 -11.78 -17.50
N ASN A 51 -10.33 -11.13 -17.49
CA ASN A 51 -9.71 -10.36 -18.59
C ASN A 51 -10.56 -9.20 -19.16
N PHE A 52 -11.68 -8.85 -18.52
CA PHE A 52 -12.51 -7.73 -18.97
C PHE A 52 -11.73 -6.42 -19.09
N CYS A 53 -10.83 -6.13 -18.14
CA CYS A 53 -10.01 -4.93 -18.14
C CYS A 53 -9.06 -4.85 -19.35
N GLU A 54 -8.72 -5.98 -19.93
CA GLU A 54 -7.87 -6.04 -21.12
C GLU A 54 -8.45 -5.28 -22.31
N ASN A 55 -9.75 -5.37 -22.52
CA ASN A 55 -10.42 -4.72 -23.67
C ASN A 55 -11.10 -3.40 -23.32
N ASN A 56 -11.33 -3.14 -22.01
CA ASN A 56 -12.14 -2.02 -21.56
C ASN A 56 -11.35 -0.97 -20.76
N GLY A 57 -10.07 -1.24 -20.41
CA GLY A 57 -9.23 -0.34 -19.62
C GLY A 57 -9.71 -0.11 -18.17
N LYS A 58 -10.71 -0.88 -17.73
CA LYS A 58 -11.30 -0.79 -16.38
C LYS A 58 -11.83 -2.15 -15.94
N CYS A 59 -11.97 -2.36 -14.63
CA CYS A 59 -12.50 -3.60 -14.10
C CYS A 59 -14.00 -3.74 -14.38
N ILE A 60 -14.46 -4.98 -14.57
CA ILE A 60 -15.89 -5.29 -14.66
C ILE A 60 -16.62 -4.99 -13.34
N HIS A 61 -15.94 -5.23 -12.20
CA HIS A 61 -16.45 -4.85 -10.89
C HIS A 61 -16.17 -3.38 -10.65
N ARG A 62 -17.22 -2.59 -10.46
CA ARG A 62 -17.14 -1.13 -10.27
C ARG A 62 -17.05 -0.71 -8.80
N ASP A 63 -16.83 -1.67 -7.93
CA ASP A 63 -16.81 -1.57 -6.48
C ASP A 63 -15.58 -0.82 -5.90
N LEU A 64 -14.54 -0.62 -6.70
CA LEU A 64 -13.31 0.11 -6.34
C LEU A 64 -13.10 1.42 -7.13
N ASP A 65 -14.10 1.93 -7.82
CA ASP A 65 -13.94 3.15 -8.62
C ASP A 65 -13.51 4.37 -7.78
N GLY A 66 -14.09 4.54 -6.60
CA GLY A 66 -13.68 5.58 -5.66
C GLY A 66 -12.24 5.38 -5.15
N PHE A 67 -11.85 4.14 -4.87
CA PHE A 67 -10.48 3.81 -4.50
C PHE A 67 -9.50 4.14 -5.62
N TYR A 68 -9.76 3.73 -6.85
CA TYR A 68 -8.90 4.03 -7.99
C TYR A 68 -8.70 5.52 -8.18
N ASN A 69 -9.78 6.32 -8.10
CA ASN A 69 -9.69 7.77 -8.20
C ASN A 69 -8.78 8.37 -7.10
N ASN A 70 -8.94 7.94 -5.86
CA ASN A 70 -8.09 8.40 -4.75
C ASN A 70 -6.64 7.93 -4.92
N PHE A 71 -6.44 6.69 -5.34
CA PHE A 71 -5.13 6.10 -5.56
C PHE A 71 -4.35 6.78 -6.69
N GLU A 72 -5.01 7.12 -7.79
CA GLU A 72 -4.39 7.80 -8.95
C GLU A 72 -4.00 9.25 -8.61
N ASN A 73 -4.76 9.91 -7.73
CA ASN A 73 -4.54 11.30 -7.34
C ASN A 73 -3.62 11.46 -6.12
N ALA A 74 -3.33 10.40 -5.38
CA ALA A 74 -2.43 10.47 -4.23
C ALA A 74 -0.99 10.82 -4.65
N ASP A 75 -0.30 11.60 -3.84
CA ASP A 75 1.14 11.89 -3.98
C ASP A 75 1.97 10.83 -3.25
N VAL A 76 1.48 10.44 -2.08
CA VAL A 76 2.08 9.41 -1.24
C VAL A 76 1.00 8.39 -0.87
N PHE A 77 1.37 7.13 -0.81
CA PHE A 77 0.49 6.09 -0.27
C PHE A 77 1.23 5.20 0.72
N ILE A 78 0.50 4.79 1.76
CA ILE A 78 0.98 3.89 2.81
C ILE A 78 0.21 2.59 2.71
N PHE A 79 0.90 1.48 2.45
CA PHE A 79 0.36 0.13 2.62
C PHE A 79 0.66 -0.34 4.04
N ALA A 80 -0.38 -0.53 4.84
CA ALA A 80 -0.26 -0.96 6.23
C ALA A 80 -0.92 -2.34 6.42
N SER A 81 -0.12 -3.41 6.52
CA SER A 81 -0.61 -4.79 6.56
C SER A 81 0.09 -5.62 7.63
N PRO A 82 -0.63 -6.43 8.41
CA PRO A 82 0.03 -7.48 9.19
C PRO A 82 0.63 -8.53 8.25
N ILE A 83 1.66 -9.23 8.73
CA ILE A 83 2.19 -10.42 8.07
C ILE A 83 1.36 -11.63 8.50
N TYR A 84 0.65 -12.23 7.55
CA TYR A 84 -0.08 -13.49 7.75
C TYR A 84 0.43 -14.53 6.75
N ASN A 85 0.84 -15.70 7.27
CA ASN A 85 1.38 -16.80 6.45
C ASN A 85 2.50 -16.36 5.48
N GLY A 86 3.40 -15.49 5.96
CA GLY A 86 4.54 -15.02 5.18
C GLY A 86 4.24 -13.93 4.15
N GLY A 87 3.06 -13.29 4.19
CA GLY A 87 2.69 -12.26 3.21
C GLY A 87 1.64 -11.28 3.68
N PHE A 88 1.06 -10.56 2.74
CA PHE A 88 -0.03 -9.63 2.99
C PHE A 88 -1.27 -10.31 3.56
N SER A 89 -2.03 -9.60 4.40
CA SER A 89 -3.38 -10.04 4.79
C SER A 89 -4.25 -10.26 3.55
N ALA A 90 -5.21 -11.19 3.62
CA ALA A 90 -6.06 -11.53 2.49
C ALA A 90 -6.79 -10.31 1.88
N PRO A 91 -7.38 -9.37 2.67
CA PRO A 91 -7.99 -8.17 2.10
C PRO A 91 -6.99 -7.28 1.35
N MET A 92 -5.78 -7.09 1.92
CA MET A 92 -4.73 -6.31 1.27
C MET A 92 -4.27 -6.96 -0.04
N LYS A 93 -4.06 -8.29 -0.02
CA LYS A 93 -3.66 -9.01 -1.24
C LYS A 93 -4.75 -8.98 -2.30
N ALA A 94 -6.01 -9.13 -1.91
CA ALA A 94 -7.14 -9.01 -2.83
C ALA A 94 -7.21 -7.64 -3.52
N LEU A 95 -6.90 -6.56 -2.78
CA LEU A 95 -6.81 -5.22 -3.33
C LEU A 95 -5.63 -5.07 -4.30
N ILE A 96 -4.44 -5.58 -3.93
CA ILE A 96 -3.25 -5.54 -4.80
C ILE A 96 -3.52 -6.30 -6.11
N ASP A 97 -4.21 -7.43 -6.07
CA ASP A 97 -4.56 -8.19 -7.26
C ASP A 97 -5.52 -7.43 -8.20
N ARG A 98 -6.29 -6.47 -7.68
CA ARG A 98 -7.14 -5.58 -8.48
C ARG A 98 -6.34 -4.52 -9.26
N PHE A 99 -5.04 -4.34 -9.02
CA PHE A 99 -4.15 -3.54 -9.87
C PHE A 99 -3.89 -4.20 -11.24
N GLN A 100 -4.44 -5.39 -11.48
CA GLN A 100 -4.44 -6.04 -12.80
C GLN A 100 -4.99 -5.10 -13.91
N VAL A 101 -5.87 -4.18 -13.56
CA VAL A 101 -6.40 -3.15 -14.48
C VAL A 101 -5.29 -2.25 -15.05
N TYR A 102 -4.32 -1.90 -14.23
CA TYR A 102 -3.15 -1.09 -14.63
C TYR A 102 -2.12 -1.94 -15.38
N TYR A 103 -1.94 -3.20 -14.94
CA TYR A 103 -1.05 -4.14 -15.61
C TYR A 103 -1.45 -4.35 -17.07
N THR A 104 -2.71 -4.64 -17.32
CA THR A 104 -3.20 -4.84 -18.68
C THR A 104 -3.12 -3.57 -19.52
N SER A 105 -3.42 -2.41 -18.94
CA SER A 105 -3.29 -1.11 -19.61
C SER A 105 -1.84 -0.81 -19.99
N PHE A 106 -0.89 -1.05 -19.08
CA PHE A 106 0.53 -0.82 -19.31
C PHE A 106 1.06 -1.66 -20.48
N TYR A 107 0.80 -2.96 -20.48
CA TYR A 107 1.30 -3.85 -21.53
C TYR A 107 0.61 -3.65 -22.89
N LYS A 108 -0.67 -3.32 -22.92
CA LYS A 108 -1.39 -2.98 -24.16
C LYS A 108 -0.90 -1.68 -24.81
N ASN A 109 -0.50 -0.72 -24.01
CA ASN A 109 -0.06 0.59 -24.48
C ASN A 109 1.47 0.68 -24.62
N ASN A 110 2.12 -0.38 -25.10
CA ASN A 110 3.57 -0.42 -25.35
C ASN A 110 4.40 0.00 -24.12
N LYS A 111 3.99 -0.43 -22.94
CA LYS A 111 4.61 -0.11 -21.62
C LYS A 111 4.58 1.38 -21.28
N VAL A 112 3.61 2.12 -21.79
CA VAL A 112 3.35 3.49 -21.36
C VAL A 112 2.66 3.45 -20.00
N GLN A 113 3.17 4.24 -19.04
CA GLN A 113 2.63 4.33 -17.69
C GLN A 113 1.15 4.76 -17.74
N PRO A 114 0.22 3.96 -17.17
CA PRO A 114 -1.21 4.29 -17.14
C PRO A 114 -1.50 5.51 -16.27
N ILE A 115 -0.64 5.75 -15.28
CA ILE A 115 -0.70 6.90 -14.38
C ILE A 115 0.50 7.80 -14.65
N LYS A 116 0.25 9.06 -15.03
CA LYS A 116 1.31 10.01 -15.42
C LYS A 116 2.10 10.54 -14.23
N LYS A 117 1.41 10.73 -13.10
CA LYS A 117 2.01 11.27 -11.87
C LYS A 117 2.96 10.25 -11.27
N HIS A 118 4.21 10.64 -11.01
CA HIS A 118 5.11 9.83 -10.19
C HIS A 118 4.73 9.95 -8.71
N ARG A 119 4.79 8.84 -7.97
CA ARG A 119 4.29 8.77 -6.59
C ARG A 119 5.21 7.98 -5.70
N LYS A 120 5.12 8.22 -4.40
CA LYS A 120 5.93 7.57 -3.39
C LYS A 120 5.06 6.62 -2.55
N GLY A 121 5.56 5.41 -2.31
CA GLY A 121 4.89 4.39 -1.50
C GLY A 121 5.71 4.00 -0.29
N ILE A 122 5.04 3.74 0.81
CA ILE A 122 5.63 3.26 2.07
C ILE A 122 4.93 1.96 2.45
N LEU A 123 5.70 0.98 2.94
CA LEU A 123 5.15 -0.27 3.46
C LEU A 123 5.36 -0.33 4.97
N LEU A 124 4.28 -0.46 5.72
CA LEU A 124 4.28 -0.64 7.18
C LEU A 124 3.75 -2.03 7.50
N VAL A 125 4.54 -2.84 8.18
CA VAL A 125 4.14 -4.21 8.53
C VAL A 125 4.34 -4.51 10.02
N ALA A 126 3.54 -5.43 10.52
CA ALA A 126 3.67 -5.99 11.86
C ALA A 126 3.64 -7.51 11.79
N ALA A 127 4.52 -8.15 12.54
CA ALA A 127 4.67 -9.61 12.61
C ALA A 127 4.63 -10.10 14.06
N GLY A 128 3.88 -11.17 14.33
CA GLY A 128 3.82 -11.80 15.66
C GLY A 128 5.17 -12.34 16.12
N ARG A 129 6.01 -12.72 15.16
CA ARG A 129 7.38 -13.24 15.38
C ARG A 129 8.36 -12.47 14.49
N LYS A 130 9.50 -13.09 14.16
CA LYS A 130 10.45 -12.65 13.13
C LYS A 130 9.72 -12.44 11.79
N GLY A 131 9.99 -11.37 11.08
CA GLY A 131 9.24 -11.02 9.87
C GLY A 131 10.07 -10.55 8.69
N GLU A 132 11.40 -10.56 8.78
CA GLU A 132 12.30 -9.94 7.80
C GLU A 132 12.24 -10.60 6.42
N GLU A 133 12.15 -11.94 6.37
CA GLU A 133 12.03 -12.67 5.10
C GLU A 133 10.69 -12.36 4.41
N ALA A 134 9.60 -12.39 5.18
CA ALA A 134 8.27 -12.05 4.66
C ALA A 134 8.20 -10.57 4.23
N LEU A 135 8.83 -9.65 4.97
CA LEU A 135 8.95 -8.26 4.57
C LEU A 135 9.65 -8.13 3.22
N ALA A 136 10.77 -8.82 3.01
CA ALA A 136 11.51 -8.78 1.76
C ALA A 136 10.66 -9.28 0.57
N ASP A 137 9.87 -10.32 0.75
CA ASP A 137 8.94 -10.82 -0.28
C ASP A 137 7.78 -9.85 -0.53
N MET A 138 7.24 -9.21 0.50
CA MET A 138 6.20 -8.18 0.37
C MET A 138 6.74 -6.94 -0.35
N GLU A 139 7.95 -6.49 -0.06
CA GLU A 139 8.61 -5.42 -0.79
C GLU A 139 8.79 -5.74 -2.27
N LYS A 140 9.28 -6.95 -2.59
CA LYS A 140 9.43 -7.40 -3.96
C LYS A 140 8.11 -7.39 -4.73
N ASN A 141 7.03 -7.83 -4.08
CA ASN A 141 5.68 -7.80 -4.62
C ASN A 141 5.24 -6.36 -4.97
N LEU A 142 5.40 -5.42 -4.02
CA LEU A 142 5.03 -4.03 -4.25
C LEU A 142 5.92 -3.35 -5.28
N LYS A 143 7.22 -3.56 -5.26
CA LYS A 143 8.16 -3.00 -6.26
C LYS A 143 7.77 -3.41 -7.68
N CYS A 144 7.36 -4.68 -7.86
CA CYS A 144 6.84 -5.16 -9.14
C CYS A 144 5.58 -4.38 -9.58
N ALA A 145 4.61 -4.22 -8.68
CA ALA A 145 3.40 -3.46 -8.96
C ALA A 145 3.69 -1.97 -9.20
N PHE A 146 4.57 -1.36 -8.41
CA PHE A 146 4.90 0.06 -8.48
C PHE A 146 5.61 0.45 -9.78
N THR A 147 6.39 -0.45 -10.37
CA THR A 147 6.96 -0.23 -11.72
C THR A 147 5.87 0.07 -12.75
N ILE A 148 4.73 -0.61 -12.67
CA ILE A 148 3.59 -0.43 -13.56
C ILE A 148 2.76 0.81 -13.17
N LEU A 149 2.70 1.10 -11.90
CA LEU A 149 1.88 2.16 -11.32
C LEU A 149 2.54 3.53 -11.32
N ASN A 150 3.71 3.71 -11.94
CA ASN A 150 4.53 4.91 -11.88
C ASN A 150 4.77 5.37 -10.43
N ALA A 151 5.31 4.48 -9.63
CA ALA A 151 5.58 4.71 -8.22
C ALA A 151 6.89 4.06 -7.79
N GLU A 152 7.43 4.52 -6.68
CA GLU A 152 8.59 3.92 -6.02
C GLU A 152 8.27 3.53 -4.58
N LEU A 153 8.86 2.46 -4.09
CA LEU A 153 8.84 2.11 -2.67
C LEU A 153 10.00 2.84 -1.99
N THR A 154 9.71 3.91 -1.27
CA THR A 154 10.72 4.75 -0.59
C THR A 154 11.27 4.13 0.68
N GLY A 155 10.55 3.17 1.23
CA GLY A 155 11.00 2.39 2.38
C GLY A 155 9.89 1.53 2.97
N SER A 156 10.31 0.66 3.88
CA SER A 156 9.43 -0.21 4.65
C SER A 156 9.81 -0.19 6.12
N VAL A 157 8.87 -0.52 6.98
CA VAL A 157 9.03 -0.57 8.44
C VAL A 157 8.44 -1.86 8.97
N LEU A 158 9.18 -2.58 9.79
CA LEU A 158 8.74 -3.81 10.45
C LEU A 158 8.64 -3.61 11.96
N CYS A 159 7.45 -3.82 12.51
CA CYS A 159 7.28 -4.07 13.94
C CYS A 159 7.22 -5.58 14.16
N ALA A 160 8.35 -6.18 14.54
CA ALA A 160 8.47 -7.61 14.79
C ALA A 160 8.08 -7.97 16.24
N TYR A 161 7.90 -9.27 16.48
CA TYR A 161 7.65 -9.88 17.80
C TYR A 161 6.43 -9.34 18.54
N THR A 162 5.38 -8.94 17.81
CA THR A 162 4.18 -8.34 18.40
C THR A 162 3.40 -9.25 19.34
N ASP A 163 3.66 -10.57 19.32
CA ASP A 163 3.04 -11.56 20.21
C ASP A 163 3.82 -11.77 21.52
N SER A 164 5.00 -11.18 21.69
CA SER A 164 5.87 -11.41 22.86
C SER A 164 6.52 -10.13 23.38
N ASP A 165 7.51 -9.60 22.67
CA ASP A 165 8.26 -8.39 23.00
C ASP A 165 8.29 -7.45 21.80
N PRO A 166 7.27 -6.63 21.59
CA PRO A 166 7.09 -5.82 20.40
C PRO A 166 8.24 -4.83 20.20
N GLN A 167 8.91 -4.92 19.06
CA GLN A 167 9.98 -3.98 18.69
C GLN A 167 9.44 -2.65 18.15
N TYR A 168 8.43 -2.09 18.85
CA TYR A 168 7.71 -0.91 18.39
C TYR A 168 8.56 0.35 18.40
N GLU A 169 9.39 0.56 19.43
CA GLU A 169 10.27 1.73 19.49
C GLU A 169 11.33 1.74 18.37
N ASN A 170 11.82 0.57 17.98
CA ASN A 170 12.73 0.44 16.84
C ASN A 170 12.00 0.75 15.53
N ALA A 171 10.78 0.23 15.38
CA ALA A 171 9.93 0.52 14.23
C ALA A 171 9.61 2.02 14.11
N LEU A 172 9.37 2.73 15.22
CA LEU A 172 9.16 4.18 15.21
C LEU A 172 10.41 4.96 14.76
N LYS A 173 11.60 4.53 15.15
CA LYS A 173 12.86 5.16 14.68
C LYS A 173 13.03 4.97 13.18
N GLU A 174 12.78 3.76 12.70
CA GLU A 174 12.84 3.44 11.27
C GLU A 174 11.78 4.23 10.48
N LEU A 175 10.54 4.32 11.01
CA LEU A 175 9.46 5.10 10.43
C LEU A 175 9.88 6.56 10.17
N LYS A 176 10.48 7.22 11.15
CA LYS A 176 10.96 8.60 10.99
C LYS A 176 11.98 8.74 9.87
N MET A 177 12.88 7.78 9.69
CA MET A 177 13.86 7.78 8.59
C MET A 177 13.17 7.58 7.23
N VAL A 178 12.22 6.67 7.14
CA VAL A 178 11.46 6.41 5.90
C VAL A 178 10.61 7.63 5.52
N LEU A 179 9.92 8.23 6.47
CA LEU A 179 9.10 9.43 6.24
C LEU A 179 9.94 10.62 5.74
N LYS A 180 11.11 10.84 6.33
CA LYS A 180 12.01 11.89 5.88
C LYS A 180 12.39 11.73 4.40
N ARG A 181 12.68 10.51 3.93
CA ARG A 181 12.96 10.21 2.51
C ARG A 181 11.73 10.43 1.62
N SER A 182 10.54 10.07 2.14
CA SER A 182 9.29 10.18 1.37
C SER A 182 8.81 11.62 1.25
N LEU A 183 9.15 12.48 2.20
CA LEU A 183 8.78 13.90 2.22
C LEU A 183 9.78 14.81 1.52
N SER A 184 11.05 14.38 1.35
CA SER A 184 12.03 15.13 0.59
C SER A 184 11.60 15.21 -0.87
N ASP A 185 11.46 16.42 -1.40
CA ASP A 185 11.34 16.68 -2.82
C ASP A 185 12.76 16.59 -3.42
N GLU A 186 13.11 15.47 -4.05
CA GLU A 186 14.24 15.37 -4.98
C GLU A 186 13.74 15.48 -6.40
#